data_978e743eb7321143c2600b55b7bbb15e
#
_entry.id   978e743eb7321143c2600b55b7bbb15e
#
_cell.length_a   1.000
_cell.length_b   1.000
_cell.length_c   1.000
_cell.angle_alpha   90.00
_cell.angle_beta   90.00
_cell.angle_gamma   90.00
#
_symmetry.space_group_name_H-M   'P 1'
#
loop_
_entity.id
_entity.type
_entity.pdbx_description
1 polymer ?
#
loop_
_entity_poly.entity_id
_entity_poly.type
_entity_poly.pdbx_seq_one_letter_code
_entity_poly.pdbx_strand_id
1 'polypeptide(L)'
;TMTCLPGSPQLTNIIPSQYLGTPLTAAPVFGCIAAVAMFLMDYAYCQYCAVRARKNGEHWSFQKDFDASKYQTSDRDTLPSALVAFLPMLLLVLFIFIGGRFISDTALLSVSAMLLGSLSCYLLNFKKFQGMDLRKILGSLNNGITSIGSLSAVCGFGAVVQGSVAYSNIVEGVTSWEMSPYLLAVVATAVLAGVAGSSSGGARLMLSSMSDYFLSTGADMQILHRLIAISAGSLDSLPHATGIFLFN
;
A
#
# COMPACT_ATOMS: atom_id res chain seq x y z
N THR A 1 3.05 3.07 6.88
CA THR A 1 4.53 2.82 6.94
C THR A 1 5.04 1.97 5.78
N MET A 2 4.30 0.95 5.35
CA MET A 2 4.74 0.08 4.25
C MET A 2 4.90 0.79 2.90
N THR A 3 4.13 1.82 2.62
CA THR A 3 4.23 2.63 1.39
C THR A 3 5.58 3.33 1.25
N CYS A 4 6.25 3.62 2.37
CA CYS A 4 7.54 4.31 2.40
C CYS A 4 8.73 3.38 2.11
N LEU A 5 8.56 2.06 2.31
CA LEU A 5 9.66 1.10 2.19
C LEU A 5 10.08 0.90 0.73
N PRO A 6 11.37 1.12 0.41
CA PRO A 6 11.90 0.82 -0.91
C PRO A 6 11.78 -0.68 -1.21
N GLY A 7 11.43 -1.00 -2.45
CA GLY A 7 11.21 -2.40 -2.86
C GLY A 7 9.88 -3.00 -2.39
N SER A 8 8.99 -2.22 -1.79
CA SER A 8 7.65 -2.70 -1.43
C SER A 8 6.85 -3.02 -2.70
N PRO A 9 6.23 -4.23 -2.81
CA PRO A 9 5.40 -4.60 -3.96
C PRO A 9 3.99 -4.01 -3.89
N GLN A 10 3.83 -2.88 -3.24
CA GLN A 10 2.54 -2.19 -3.15
C GLN A 10 2.27 -1.34 -4.40
N LEU A 11 0.99 -1.20 -4.76
CA LEU A 11 0.57 -0.41 -5.92
C LEU A 11 1.03 1.04 -5.83
N THR A 12 1.05 1.62 -4.64
CA THR A 12 1.58 2.99 -4.39
C THR A 12 3.07 3.13 -4.72
N ASN A 13 3.82 2.04 -4.79
CA ASN A 13 5.22 2.00 -5.21
C ASN A 13 5.37 1.55 -6.67
N ILE A 14 4.49 0.66 -7.16
CA ILE A 14 4.52 0.17 -8.54
C ILE A 14 4.06 1.24 -9.53
N ILE A 15 3.00 1.99 -9.21
CA ILE A 15 2.42 3.00 -10.10
C ILE A 15 3.44 4.11 -10.44
N PRO A 16 4.09 4.78 -9.46
CA PRO A 16 5.13 5.76 -9.80
C PRO A 16 6.28 5.18 -10.62
N SER A 17 6.65 3.93 -10.37
CA SER A 17 7.67 3.23 -11.14
C SER A 17 7.33 3.15 -12.63
N GLN A 18 6.07 2.85 -12.95
CA GLN A 18 5.59 2.73 -14.33
C GLN A 18 5.53 4.08 -15.06
N TYR A 19 5.09 5.14 -14.39
CA TYR A 19 4.94 6.46 -15.01
C TYR A 19 6.24 7.25 -15.08
N LEU A 20 7.11 7.13 -14.07
CA LEU A 20 8.36 7.89 -13.98
C LEU A 20 9.60 7.10 -14.45
N GLY A 21 9.43 5.84 -14.85
CA GLY A 21 10.54 5.00 -15.31
C GLY A 21 11.57 4.68 -14.20
N THR A 22 11.17 4.69 -12.94
CA THR A 22 12.05 4.51 -11.79
C THR A 22 11.99 3.08 -11.26
N PRO A 23 13.06 2.56 -10.62
CA PRO A 23 13.01 1.24 -9.98
C PRO A 23 12.12 1.25 -8.74
N LEU A 24 11.57 0.09 -8.36
CA LEU A 24 10.79 -0.07 -7.11
C LEU A 24 11.57 0.35 -5.85
N THR A 25 12.89 0.32 -5.94
CA THR A 25 13.82 0.72 -4.89
C THR A 25 14.21 2.20 -4.94
N ALA A 26 13.51 3.03 -5.70
CA ALA A 26 13.80 4.45 -5.86
C ALA A 26 14.02 5.15 -4.51
N ALA A 27 15.03 6.03 -4.43
CA ALA A 27 15.43 6.80 -3.25
C ALA A 27 15.45 5.95 -1.95
N PRO A 28 16.29 4.91 -1.86
CA PRO A 28 16.20 3.92 -0.77
C PRO A 28 16.48 4.54 0.61
N VAL A 29 17.45 5.40 0.71
CA VAL A 29 17.81 6.07 1.98
C VAL A 29 16.67 6.95 2.47
N PHE A 30 16.09 7.73 1.56
CA PHE A 30 14.97 8.62 1.88
C PHE A 30 13.73 7.82 2.33
N GLY A 31 13.45 6.72 1.63
CA GLY A 31 12.35 5.82 1.97
C GLY A 31 12.52 5.15 3.34
N CYS A 32 13.73 4.70 3.67
CA CYS A 32 14.01 4.10 4.98
C CYS A 32 13.87 5.12 6.12
N ILE A 33 14.40 6.35 5.95
CA ILE A 33 14.26 7.42 6.95
C ILE A 33 12.78 7.74 7.17
N ALA A 34 12.02 7.91 6.08
CA ALA A 34 10.58 8.17 6.16
C ALA A 34 9.82 7.03 6.83
N ALA A 35 10.15 5.77 6.54
CA ALA A 35 9.52 4.60 7.16
C ALA A 35 9.76 4.55 8.68
N VAL A 36 11.00 4.82 9.11
CA VAL A 36 11.33 4.87 10.54
C VAL A 36 10.60 6.03 11.23
N ALA A 37 10.61 7.23 10.63
CA ALA A 37 9.93 8.40 11.16
C ALA A 37 8.42 8.15 11.32
N MET A 38 7.77 7.61 10.29
CA MET A 38 6.34 7.27 10.34
C MET A 38 6.05 6.18 11.38
N PHE A 39 6.88 5.14 11.46
CA PHE A 39 6.72 4.11 12.48
C PHE A 39 6.77 4.69 13.90
N LEU A 40 7.72 5.58 14.17
CA LEU A 40 7.85 6.21 15.48
C LEU A 40 6.66 7.13 15.79
N MET A 41 6.18 7.89 14.79
CA MET A 41 4.99 8.74 14.95
C MET A 41 3.72 7.90 15.21
N ASP A 42 3.50 6.84 14.43
CA ASP A 42 2.37 5.93 14.60
C ASP A 42 2.41 5.25 15.99
N TYR A 43 3.59 4.78 16.40
CA TYR A 43 3.77 4.19 17.71
C TYR A 43 3.49 5.18 18.86
N ALA A 44 4.03 6.39 18.75
CA ALA A 44 3.79 7.43 19.75
C ALA A 44 2.30 7.81 19.83
N TYR A 45 1.63 7.93 18.67
CA TYR A 45 0.20 8.20 18.61
C TYR A 45 -0.64 7.07 19.22
N CYS A 46 -0.34 5.81 18.90
CA CYS A 46 -1.00 4.66 19.52
C CYS A 46 -0.82 4.63 21.04
N GLN A 47 0.39 4.91 21.51
CA GLN A 47 0.65 4.99 22.97
C GLN A 47 -0.13 6.14 23.62
N TYR A 48 -0.16 7.30 22.97
CA TYR A 48 -0.96 8.43 23.43
C TYR A 48 -2.45 8.06 23.55
N CYS A 49 -3.02 7.46 22.51
CA CYS A 49 -4.41 7.00 22.50
C CYS A 49 -4.68 5.96 23.59
N ALA A 50 -3.79 4.99 23.78
CA ALA A 50 -3.93 3.96 24.80
C ALA A 50 -3.89 4.54 26.21
N VAL A 51 -2.99 5.49 26.48
CA VAL A 51 -2.91 6.18 27.78
C VAL A 51 -4.17 7.03 28.01
N ARG A 52 -4.65 7.73 26.99
CA ARG A 52 -5.87 8.54 27.07
C ARG A 52 -7.11 7.68 27.35
N ALA A 53 -7.27 6.57 26.63
CA ALA A 53 -8.36 5.62 26.84
C ALA A 53 -8.36 5.07 28.27
N ARG A 54 -7.18 4.66 28.80
CA ARG A 54 -7.04 4.21 30.19
C ARG A 54 -7.45 5.29 31.20
N LYS A 55 -7.05 6.55 30.98
CA LYS A 55 -7.43 7.67 31.85
C LYS A 55 -8.94 7.96 31.82
N ASN A 56 -9.58 7.75 30.68
CA ASN A 56 -11.03 7.91 30.52
C ASN A 56 -11.83 6.71 31.04
N GLY A 57 -11.19 5.65 31.54
CA GLY A 57 -11.86 4.44 31.98
C GLY A 57 -12.47 3.62 30.84
N GLU A 58 -12.01 3.84 29.61
CA GLU A 58 -12.48 3.09 28.45
C GLU A 58 -11.92 1.67 28.50
N HIS A 59 -12.81 0.70 28.40
CA HIS A 59 -12.47 -0.71 28.32
C HIS A 59 -12.93 -1.28 27.01
N TRP A 60 -12.13 -2.17 26.45
CA TRP A 60 -12.54 -2.90 25.27
C TRP A 60 -13.75 -3.79 25.60
N SER A 61 -14.81 -3.66 24.80
CA SER A 61 -15.99 -4.52 24.88
C SER A 61 -16.22 -5.18 23.54
N PHE A 62 -16.61 -6.44 23.56
CA PHE A 62 -17.04 -7.12 22.34
C PHE A 62 -18.29 -6.42 21.77
N GLN A 63 -18.31 -6.22 20.46
CA GLN A 63 -19.54 -5.85 19.78
C GLN A 63 -20.57 -7.00 19.98
N LYS A 64 -21.86 -6.65 20.01
CA LYS A 64 -22.95 -7.62 20.31
C LYS A 64 -22.92 -8.87 19.43
N ASP A 65 -22.43 -8.77 18.20
CA ASP A 65 -22.37 -9.84 17.22
C ASP A 65 -20.95 -10.40 17.02
N PHE A 66 -20.01 -10.10 17.94
CA PHE A 66 -18.64 -10.57 17.84
C PHE A 66 -18.54 -12.06 18.20
N ASP A 67 -18.28 -12.87 17.20
CA ASP A 67 -18.01 -14.29 17.38
C ASP A 67 -16.55 -14.54 17.78
N ALA A 68 -16.29 -14.61 19.08
CA ALA A 68 -14.96 -14.85 19.63
C ALA A 68 -14.36 -16.19 19.16
N SER A 69 -15.19 -17.15 18.75
CA SER A 69 -14.71 -18.46 18.29
C SER A 69 -13.88 -18.37 17.00
N LYS A 70 -14.12 -17.36 16.15
CA LYS A 70 -13.37 -17.12 14.93
C LYS A 70 -11.93 -16.62 15.18
N TYR A 71 -11.68 -16.08 16.39
CA TYR A 71 -10.42 -15.46 16.77
C TYR A 71 -9.72 -16.21 17.90
N GLN A 72 -10.16 -17.44 18.20
CA GLN A 72 -9.43 -18.28 19.14
C GLN A 72 -8.03 -18.52 18.59
N THR A 73 -7.04 -18.03 19.30
CA THR A 73 -5.64 -18.25 19.00
C THR A 73 -5.35 -19.74 19.00
N SER A 74 -4.85 -20.23 17.89
CA SER A 74 -4.28 -21.59 17.84
C SER A 74 -3.27 -21.74 18.97
N ASP A 75 -3.25 -22.92 19.59
CA ASP A 75 -2.25 -23.22 20.62
C ASP A 75 -0.85 -22.80 20.16
N ARG A 76 -0.07 -22.18 21.04
CA ARG A 76 1.28 -21.70 20.74
C ARG A 76 2.14 -22.78 20.10
N ASP A 77 1.91 -24.03 20.47
CA ASP A 77 2.67 -25.19 19.96
C ASP A 77 2.36 -25.52 18.50
N THR A 78 1.27 -24.97 17.95
CA THR A 78 0.90 -25.15 16.53
C THR A 78 1.40 -24.04 15.62
N LEU A 79 1.93 -22.93 16.17
CA LEU A 79 2.43 -21.82 15.38
C LEU A 79 3.80 -22.15 14.76
N PRO A 80 4.10 -21.66 13.54
CA PRO A 80 5.43 -21.78 12.97
C PRO A 80 6.44 -20.95 13.78
N SER A 81 7.71 -21.35 13.76
CA SER A 81 8.77 -20.54 14.36
C SER A 81 8.84 -19.16 13.67
N ALA A 82 9.29 -18.14 14.39
CA ALA A 82 9.41 -16.79 13.84
C ALA A 82 10.23 -16.73 12.55
N LEU A 83 11.32 -17.51 12.46
CA LEU A 83 12.13 -17.62 11.25
C LEU A 83 11.33 -18.14 10.05
N VAL A 84 10.56 -19.21 10.23
CA VAL A 84 9.72 -19.78 9.17
C VAL A 84 8.61 -18.81 8.75
N ALA A 85 8.08 -18.02 9.69
CA ALA A 85 7.04 -17.03 9.40
C ALA A 85 7.58 -15.83 8.61
N PHE A 86 8.79 -15.34 8.91
CA PHE A 86 9.36 -14.16 8.25
C PHE A 86 10.15 -14.46 6.98
N LEU A 87 10.64 -15.70 6.81
CA LEU A 87 11.49 -16.08 5.68
C LEU A 87 10.84 -15.82 4.30
N PRO A 88 9.55 -16.11 4.04
CA PRO A 88 8.92 -15.80 2.76
C PRO A 88 8.95 -14.30 2.42
N MET A 89 8.75 -13.44 3.42
CA MET A 89 8.78 -12.00 3.26
C MET A 89 10.21 -11.51 2.96
N LEU A 90 11.20 -12.06 3.64
CA LEU A 90 12.60 -11.73 3.37
C LEU A 90 13.01 -12.17 1.95
N LEU A 91 12.61 -13.35 1.52
CA LEU A 91 12.89 -13.85 0.16
C LEU A 91 12.24 -12.97 -0.90
N LEU A 92 10.99 -12.53 -0.69
CA LEU A 92 10.30 -11.61 -1.58
C LEU A 92 11.07 -10.28 -1.72
N VAL A 93 11.43 -9.67 -0.60
CA VAL A 93 12.17 -8.40 -0.58
C VAL A 93 13.53 -8.55 -1.25
N LEU A 94 14.27 -9.60 -0.89
CA LEU A 94 15.58 -9.90 -1.48
C LEU A 94 15.48 -10.11 -3.00
N PHE A 95 14.43 -10.81 -3.45
CA PHE A 95 14.19 -11.03 -4.88
C PHE A 95 13.94 -9.71 -5.62
N ILE A 96 13.20 -8.76 -5.03
CA ILE A 96 12.97 -7.43 -5.64
C ILE A 96 14.30 -6.67 -5.77
N PHE A 97 15.14 -6.69 -4.73
CA PHE A 97 16.43 -6.00 -4.76
C PHE A 97 17.41 -6.59 -5.78
N ILE A 98 17.49 -7.92 -5.86
CA ILE A 98 18.38 -8.61 -6.79
C ILE A 98 17.79 -8.64 -8.20
N GLY A 99 16.52 -9.04 -8.31
CA GLY A 99 15.82 -9.22 -9.59
C GLY A 99 15.63 -7.90 -10.34
N GLY A 100 15.51 -6.78 -9.63
CA GLY A 100 15.43 -5.45 -10.25
C GLY A 100 16.67 -5.05 -11.04
N ARG A 101 17.77 -5.79 -10.95
CA ARG A 101 18.95 -5.62 -11.82
C ARG A 101 18.83 -6.37 -13.15
N PHE A 102 17.96 -7.35 -13.22
CA PHE A 102 17.81 -8.24 -14.38
C PHE A 102 16.45 -8.05 -15.09
N ILE A 103 15.43 -7.67 -14.34
CA ILE A 103 14.05 -7.51 -14.81
C ILE A 103 13.72 -6.03 -14.81
N SER A 104 13.65 -5.42 -15.99
CA SER A 104 13.32 -4.00 -16.16
C SER A 104 11.83 -3.72 -15.98
N ASP A 105 10.96 -4.70 -16.28
CA ASP A 105 9.53 -4.57 -16.07
C ASP A 105 9.17 -4.73 -14.59
N THR A 106 8.77 -3.62 -13.96
CA THR A 106 8.44 -3.54 -12.53
C THR A 106 7.18 -4.33 -12.16
N ALA A 107 6.23 -4.49 -13.10
CA ALA A 107 5.04 -5.29 -12.86
C ALA A 107 5.40 -6.78 -12.85
N LEU A 108 6.16 -7.23 -13.84
CA LEU A 108 6.66 -8.60 -13.92
C LEU A 108 7.54 -8.95 -12.70
N LEU A 109 8.43 -8.05 -12.30
CA LEU A 109 9.26 -8.19 -11.11
C LEU A 109 8.41 -8.39 -9.85
N SER A 110 7.39 -7.56 -9.67
CA SER A 110 6.51 -7.62 -8.51
C SER A 110 5.70 -8.92 -8.46
N VAL A 111 5.11 -9.32 -9.60
CA VAL A 111 4.34 -10.58 -9.68
C VAL A 111 5.25 -11.78 -9.42
N SER A 112 6.44 -11.81 -10.00
CA SER A 112 7.41 -12.90 -9.78
C SER A 112 7.84 -12.97 -8.31
N ALA A 113 8.08 -11.84 -7.66
CA ALA A 113 8.42 -11.77 -6.24
C ALA A 113 7.28 -12.29 -5.36
N MET A 114 6.03 -11.91 -5.65
CA MET A 114 4.86 -12.39 -4.91
C MET A 114 4.64 -13.89 -5.10
N LEU A 115 4.83 -14.41 -6.31
CA LEU A 115 4.76 -15.84 -6.58
C LEU A 115 5.85 -16.62 -5.80
N LEU A 116 7.08 -16.12 -5.80
CA LEU A 116 8.17 -16.70 -5.02
C LEU A 116 7.86 -16.70 -3.51
N GLY A 117 7.39 -15.58 -2.97
CA GLY A 117 6.98 -15.45 -1.58
C GLY A 117 5.84 -16.42 -1.22
N SER A 118 4.83 -16.53 -2.07
CA SER A 118 3.70 -17.44 -1.87
C SER A 118 4.14 -18.92 -1.95
N LEU A 119 4.97 -19.26 -2.92
CA LEU A 119 5.51 -20.61 -3.08
C LEU A 119 6.38 -21.00 -1.88
N SER A 120 7.25 -20.10 -1.43
CA SER A 120 8.09 -20.35 -0.26
C SER A 120 7.26 -20.52 1.01
N CYS A 121 6.20 -19.72 1.20
CA CYS A 121 5.27 -19.87 2.31
C CYS A 121 4.60 -21.26 2.28
N TYR A 122 4.14 -21.70 1.11
CA TYR A 122 3.52 -23.02 0.93
C TYR A 122 4.52 -24.14 1.24
N LEU A 123 5.74 -24.09 0.68
CA LEU A 123 6.74 -25.12 0.87
C LEU A 123 7.20 -25.23 2.33
N LEU A 124 7.43 -24.12 3.00
CA LEU A 124 7.83 -24.09 4.41
C LEU A 124 6.76 -24.62 5.36
N ASN A 125 5.51 -24.52 4.99
CA ASN A 125 4.37 -24.95 5.80
C ASN A 125 3.63 -26.15 5.18
N PHE A 126 4.24 -26.87 4.24
CA PHE A 126 3.60 -27.93 3.47
C PHE A 126 2.87 -28.96 4.33
N LYS A 127 3.48 -29.38 5.45
CA LYS A 127 2.84 -30.33 6.39
C LYS A 127 1.53 -29.81 6.97
N LYS A 128 1.38 -28.50 7.14
CA LYS A 128 0.14 -27.88 7.64
C LYS A 128 -0.94 -27.75 6.57
N PHE A 129 -0.54 -27.72 5.31
CA PHE A 129 -1.47 -27.73 4.17
C PHE A 129 -1.97 -29.12 3.83
N GLN A 130 -1.24 -30.18 4.24
CA GLN A 130 -1.70 -31.57 4.09
C GLN A 130 -2.92 -31.78 5.00
N GLY A 131 -4.08 -32.06 4.41
CA GLY A 131 -5.36 -32.22 5.12
C GLY A 131 -6.20 -30.95 5.27
N MET A 132 -5.77 -29.84 4.65
CA MET A 132 -6.61 -28.63 4.60
C MET A 132 -7.79 -28.87 3.66
N ASP A 133 -8.99 -28.56 4.15
CA ASP A 133 -10.22 -28.68 3.36
C ASP A 133 -10.17 -27.74 2.14
N LEU A 134 -10.51 -28.28 0.98
CA LEU A 134 -10.61 -27.53 -0.28
C LEU A 134 -11.49 -26.27 -0.14
N ARG A 135 -12.52 -26.32 0.70
CA ARG A 135 -13.37 -25.15 0.99
C ARG A 135 -12.62 -23.99 1.60
N LYS A 136 -11.60 -24.24 2.44
CA LYS A 136 -10.75 -23.18 3.04
C LYS A 136 -9.86 -22.55 1.98
N ILE A 137 -9.34 -23.36 1.07
CA ILE A 137 -8.51 -22.88 -0.06
C ILE A 137 -9.37 -22.02 -1.00
N LEU A 138 -10.57 -22.49 -1.34
CA LEU A 138 -11.53 -21.74 -2.17
C LEU A 138 -11.98 -20.44 -1.49
N GLY A 139 -12.12 -20.42 -0.15
CA GLY A 139 -12.39 -19.20 0.61
C GLY A 139 -11.28 -18.14 0.47
N SER A 140 -10.01 -18.57 0.44
CA SER A 140 -8.87 -17.67 0.18
C SER A 140 -8.87 -17.10 -1.24
N LEU A 141 -9.29 -17.89 -2.24
CA LEU A 141 -9.48 -17.40 -3.61
C LEU A 141 -10.58 -16.33 -3.71
N ASN A 142 -11.66 -16.46 -2.96
CA ASN A 142 -12.70 -15.44 -2.90
C ASN A 142 -12.16 -14.10 -2.40
N ASN A 143 -11.28 -14.11 -1.40
CA ASN A 143 -10.62 -12.88 -0.93
C ASN A 143 -9.76 -12.24 -2.03
N GLY A 144 -9.06 -13.05 -2.82
CA GLY A 144 -8.30 -12.58 -3.98
C GLY A 144 -9.21 -11.94 -5.05
N ILE A 145 -10.30 -12.60 -5.40
CA ILE A 145 -11.28 -12.09 -6.37
C ILE A 145 -11.92 -10.79 -5.88
N THR A 146 -12.28 -10.72 -4.59
CA THR A 146 -12.84 -9.51 -3.98
C THR A 146 -11.84 -8.36 -4.02
N SER A 147 -10.56 -8.63 -3.74
CA SER A 147 -9.50 -7.62 -3.80
C SER A 147 -9.29 -7.08 -5.22
N ILE A 148 -9.28 -7.97 -6.23
CA ILE A 148 -9.19 -7.58 -7.64
C ILE A 148 -10.42 -6.78 -8.06
N GLY A 149 -11.62 -7.22 -7.68
CA GLY A 149 -12.88 -6.55 -7.98
C GLY A 149 -12.93 -5.14 -7.38
N SER A 150 -12.56 -5.00 -6.11
CA SER A 150 -12.51 -3.71 -5.43
C SER A 150 -11.51 -2.76 -6.07
N LEU A 151 -10.31 -3.25 -6.40
CA LEU A 151 -9.29 -2.45 -7.07
C LEU A 151 -9.75 -2.01 -8.48
N SER A 152 -10.37 -2.92 -9.24
CA SER A 152 -10.90 -2.62 -10.57
C SER A 152 -12.02 -1.58 -10.51
N ALA A 153 -12.90 -1.65 -9.52
CA ALA A 153 -13.96 -0.67 -9.30
C ALA A 153 -13.39 0.72 -8.99
N VAL A 154 -12.38 0.80 -8.11
CA VAL A 154 -11.69 2.07 -7.80
C VAL A 154 -11.00 2.65 -9.03
N CYS A 155 -10.33 1.81 -9.82
CA CYS A 155 -9.69 2.26 -11.07
C CYS A 155 -10.74 2.74 -12.09
N GLY A 156 -11.87 2.04 -12.22
CA GLY A 156 -12.98 2.44 -13.09
C GLY A 156 -13.62 3.76 -12.65
N PHE A 157 -13.88 3.91 -11.36
CA PHE A 157 -14.36 5.17 -10.79
C PHE A 157 -13.36 6.31 -11.05
N GLY A 158 -12.07 6.07 -10.83
CA GLY A 158 -11.00 7.03 -11.13
C GLY A 158 -11.00 7.48 -12.60
N ALA A 159 -11.21 6.57 -13.55
CA ALA A 159 -11.30 6.91 -14.97
C ALA A 159 -12.52 7.80 -15.29
N VAL A 160 -13.66 7.55 -14.65
CA VAL A 160 -14.85 8.39 -14.78
C VAL A 160 -14.58 9.79 -14.20
N VAL A 161 -13.97 9.87 -13.02
CA VAL A 161 -13.61 11.15 -12.39
C VAL A 161 -12.67 11.95 -13.28
N GLN A 162 -11.66 11.31 -13.88
CA GLN A 162 -10.73 11.95 -14.83
C GLN A 162 -11.44 12.61 -16.02
N GLY A 163 -12.53 12.03 -16.51
CA GLY A 163 -13.34 12.60 -17.59
C GLY A 163 -14.24 13.76 -17.17
N SER A 164 -14.26 14.15 -15.89
CA SER A 164 -15.12 15.21 -15.40
C SER A 164 -14.45 16.59 -15.48
N VAL A 165 -15.27 17.62 -15.75
CA VAL A 165 -14.82 19.04 -15.74
C VAL A 165 -14.28 19.43 -14.34
N ALA A 166 -14.89 18.90 -13.28
CA ALA A 166 -14.43 19.16 -11.91
C ALA A 166 -12.99 18.69 -11.69
N TYR A 167 -12.62 17.54 -12.27
CA TYR A 167 -11.25 17.03 -12.19
C TYR A 167 -10.25 17.93 -12.94
N SER A 168 -10.58 18.36 -14.16
CA SER A 168 -9.75 19.29 -14.92
C SER A 168 -9.50 20.58 -14.16
N ASN A 169 -10.54 21.14 -13.55
CA ASN A 169 -10.42 22.35 -12.72
C ASN A 169 -9.53 22.15 -11.48
N ILE A 170 -9.58 20.97 -10.86
CA ILE A 170 -8.69 20.65 -9.73
C ILE A 170 -7.24 20.58 -10.20
N VAL A 171 -6.99 19.90 -11.32
CA VAL A 171 -5.63 19.78 -11.87
C VAL A 171 -5.08 21.16 -12.26
N GLU A 172 -5.85 21.97 -12.98
CA GLU A 172 -5.46 23.33 -13.37
C GLU A 172 -5.22 24.20 -12.12
N GLY A 173 -6.11 24.12 -11.12
CA GLY A 173 -5.93 24.84 -9.86
C GLY A 173 -4.66 24.47 -9.13
N VAL A 174 -4.34 23.17 -9.05
CA VAL A 174 -3.13 22.69 -8.37
C VAL A 174 -1.86 23.04 -9.17
N THR A 175 -1.92 22.96 -10.51
CA THR A 175 -0.76 23.28 -11.38
C THR A 175 -0.50 24.79 -11.48
N SER A 176 -1.50 25.64 -11.27
CA SER A 176 -1.32 27.09 -11.25
C SER A 176 -0.55 27.59 -10.02
N TRP A 177 -0.36 26.76 -9.01
CA TRP A 177 0.44 27.13 -7.86
C TRP A 177 1.93 27.11 -8.20
N GLU A 178 2.60 28.24 -8.05
CA GLU A 178 4.03 28.38 -8.25
C GLU A 178 4.83 27.68 -7.13
N MET A 179 4.71 26.34 -7.09
CA MET A 179 5.39 25.49 -6.10
C MET A 179 6.54 24.72 -6.74
N SER A 180 7.50 24.30 -5.91
CA SER A 180 8.50 23.34 -6.39
C SER A 180 7.81 22.03 -6.84
N PRO A 181 8.34 21.34 -7.88
CA PRO A 181 7.77 20.09 -8.38
C PRO A 181 7.57 19.02 -7.28
N TYR A 182 8.44 19.00 -6.30
CA TYR A 182 8.36 18.08 -5.17
C TYR A 182 7.17 18.37 -4.26
N LEU A 183 6.95 19.63 -3.91
CA LEU A 183 5.80 20.03 -3.09
C LEU A 183 4.49 19.85 -3.85
N LEU A 184 4.48 20.21 -5.13
CA LEU A 184 3.35 19.98 -6.02
C LEU A 184 2.97 18.50 -6.08
N ALA A 185 3.93 17.60 -6.25
CA ALA A 185 3.70 16.16 -6.27
C ALA A 185 3.06 15.67 -4.96
N VAL A 186 3.56 16.14 -3.81
CA VAL A 186 3.01 15.77 -2.49
C VAL A 186 1.56 16.25 -2.35
N VAL A 187 1.29 17.53 -2.62
CA VAL A 187 -0.05 18.12 -2.44
C VAL A 187 -1.03 17.53 -3.44
N ALA A 188 -0.67 17.46 -4.73
CA ALA A 188 -1.53 16.89 -5.76
C ALA A 188 -1.88 15.43 -5.47
N THR A 189 -0.89 14.62 -5.08
CA THR A 189 -1.14 13.21 -4.73
C THR A 189 -2.06 13.09 -3.51
N ALA A 190 -1.83 13.87 -2.46
CA ALA A 190 -2.65 13.85 -1.25
C ALA A 190 -4.10 14.24 -1.54
N VAL A 191 -4.32 15.34 -2.28
CA VAL A 191 -5.66 15.81 -2.67
C VAL A 191 -6.38 14.75 -3.51
N LEU A 192 -5.72 14.23 -4.55
CA LEU A 192 -6.34 13.25 -5.44
C LEU A 192 -6.56 11.89 -4.76
N ALA A 193 -5.71 11.50 -3.81
CA ALA A 193 -5.94 10.32 -2.96
C ALA A 193 -7.15 10.52 -2.04
N GLY A 194 -7.32 11.72 -1.50
CA GLY A 194 -8.51 12.11 -0.75
C GLY A 194 -9.78 12.07 -1.60
N VAL A 195 -9.75 12.63 -2.80
CA VAL A 195 -10.89 12.60 -3.74
C VAL A 195 -11.26 11.17 -4.14
N ALA A 196 -10.26 10.35 -4.44
CA ALA A 196 -10.46 8.95 -4.84
C ALA A 196 -10.83 8.02 -3.66
N GLY A 197 -10.62 8.45 -2.41
CA GLY A 197 -10.76 7.59 -1.24
C GLY A 197 -9.83 6.36 -1.29
N SER A 198 -8.70 6.48 -1.98
CA SER A 198 -7.77 5.37 -2.22
C SER A 198 -6.38 5.89 -2.53
N SER A 199 -5.38 5.40 -1.81
CA SER A 199 -3.98 5.75 -2.03
C SER A 199 -3.49 5.40 -3.44
N SER A 200 -3.71 4.17 -3.88
CA SER A 200 -3.32 3.73 -5.23
C SER A 200 -4.13 4.41 -6.34
N GLY A 201 -5.43 4.64 -6.11
CA GLY A 201 -6.30 5.38 -7.02
C GLY A 201 -5.82 6.82 -7.20
N GLY A 202 -5.55 7.53 -6.11
CA GLY A 202 -5.06 8.91 -6.13
C GLY A 202 -3.70 9.06 -6.79
N ALA A 203 -2.75 8.18 -6.45
CA ALA A 203 -1.42 8.18 -7.09
C ALA A 203 -1.53 7.96 -8.61
N ARG A 204 -2.42 7.05 -9.05
CA ARG A 204 -2.66 6.80 -10.47
C ARG A 204 -3.29 7.99 -11.16
N LEU A 205 -4.34 8.58 -10.55
CA LEU A 205 -5.00 9.77 -11.08
C LEU A 205 -4.00 10.92 -11.26
N MET A 206 -3.20 11.20 -10.26
CA MET A 206 -2.20 12.26 -10.31
C MET A 206 -1.18 12.00 -11.42
N LEU A 207 -0.59 10.81 -11.47
CA LEU A 207 0.46 10.50 -12.44
C LEU A 207 -0.06 10.41 -13.87
N SER A 208 -1.25 9.89 -14.10
CA SER A 208 -1.85 9.86 -15.43
C SER A 208 -2.14 11.24 -16.02
N SER A 209 -2.25 12.26 -15.17
CA SER A 209 -2.53 13.64 -15.61
C SER A 209 -1.29 14.53 -15.61
N MET A 210 -0.31 14.26 -14.74
CA MET A 210 0.80 15.17 -14.49
C MET A 210 2.18 14.55 -14.70
N SER A 211 2.29 13.28 -15.12
CA SER A 211 3.60 12.64 -15.34
C SER A 211 4.46 13.40 -16.34
N ASP A 212 3.87 13.82 -17.46
CA ASP A 212 4.58 14.56 -18.51
C ASP A 212 5.12 15.90 -17.99
N TYR A 213 4.34 16.59 -17.15
CA TYR A 213 4.80 17.79 -16.48
C TYR A 213 6.03 17.49 -15.61
N PHE A 214 5.98 16.50 -14.73
CA PHE A 214 7.11 16.17 -13.87
C PHE A 214 8.35 15.74 -14.65
N LEU A 215 8.19 14.96 -15.72
CA LEU A 215 9.28 14.56 -16.58
C LEU A 215 9.96 15.76 -17.26
N SER A 216 9.21 16.85 -17.54
CA SER A 216 9.72 18.07 -18.17
C SER A 216 10.42 19.01 -17.18
N THR A 217 10.21 18.90 -15.86
CA THR A 217 10.73 19.83 -14.85
C THR A 217 12.23 19.67 -14.54
N GLY A 218 12.84 18.54 -14.96
CA GLY A 218 14.23 18.19 -14.60
C GLY A 218 14.41 17.81 -13.11
N ALA A 219 13.33 17.60 -12.37
CA ALA A 219 13.39 17.12 -10.99
C ALA A 219 13.91 15.69 -10.90
N ASP A 220 14.47 15.30 -9.76
CA ASP A 220 14.89 13.91 -9.53
C ASP A 220 13.68 12.99 -9.42
N MET A 221 13.51 12.12 -10.44
CA MET A 221 12.38 11.20 -10.51
C MET A 221 12.36 10.17 -9.40
N GLN A 222 13.50 9.81 -8.83
CA GLN A 222 13.53 8.87 -7.70
C GLN A 222 12.98 9.52 -6.42
N ILE A 223 13.29 10.78 -6.19
CA ILE A 223 12.76 11.55 -5.07
C ILE A 223 11.25 11.77 -5.27
N LEU A 224 10.84 12.18 -6.47
CA LEU A 224 9.41 12.33 -6.82
C LEU A 224 8.63 11.04 -6.60
N HIS A 225 9.15 9.91 -7.10
CA HIS A 225 8.54 8.60 -6.87
C HIS A 225 8.27 8.36 -5.38
N ARG A 226 9.28 8.60 -4.54
CA ARG A 226 9.16 8.33 -3.10
C ARG A 226 8.19 9.29 -2.41
N LEU A 227 8.22 10.56 -2.77
CA LEU A 227 7.27 11.54 -2.24
C LEU A 227 5.81 11.20 -2.62
N ILE A 228 5.58 10.80 -3.86
CA ILE A 228 4.26 10.35 -4.32
C ILE A 228 3.78 9.12 -3.55
N ALA A 229 4.66 8.12 -3.39
CA ALA A 229 4.33 6.91 -2.65
C ALA A 229 3.97 7.18 -1.18
N ILE A 230 4.66 8.12 -0.54
CA ILE A 230 4.39 8.52 0.85
C ILE A 230 3.08 9.32 0.94
N SER A 231 2.92 10.34 0.11
CA SER A 231 1.79 11.27 0.16
C SER A 231 0.46 10.62 -0.23
N ALA A 232 0.50 9.56 -1.04
CA ALA A 232 -0.69 8.81 -1.42
C ALA A 232 -1.46 8.24 -0.22
N GLY A 233 -0.77 7.91 0.88
CA GLY A 233 -1.38 7.40 2.11
C GLY A 233 -1.84 8.48 3.11
N SER A 234 -1.78 9.77 2.76
CA SER A 234 -2.06 10.85 3.71
C SER A 234 -3.55 11.11 3.91
N LEU A 235 -4.34 11.15 2.85
CA LEU A 235 -5.79 11.46 2.87
C LEU A 235 -6.66 10.30 2.35
N ASP A 236 -6.13 9.09 2.28
CA ASP A 236 -6.85 7.90 1.82
C ASP A 236 -7.80 7.29 2.86
N SER A 237 -7.85 7.85 4.06
CA SER A 237 -8.65 7.37 5.20
C SER A 237 -9.88 8.25 5.48
N LEU A 238 -10.35 9.03 4.50
CA LEU A 238 -11.58 9.82 4.62
C LEU A 238 -12.82 8.91 4.71
N PRO A 239 -13.98 9.39 5.21
CA PRO A 239 -15.17 8.56 5.44
C PRO A 239 -15.68 7.75 4.25
N HIS A 240 -15.37 8.17 3.03
CA HIS A 240 -15.71 7.47 1.78
C HIS A 240 -14.58 6.54 1.28
N ALA A 241 -13.48 6.42 2.05
CA ALA A 241 -12.33 5.63 1.62
C ALA A 241 -12.60 4.13 1.70
N THR A 242 -12.08 3.40 0.71
CA THR A 242 -12.20 1.94 0.63
C THR A 242 -11.64 1.22 1.85
N GLY A 243 -10.61 1.78 2.51
CA GLY A 243 -10.03 1.23 3.72
C GLY A 243 -11.03 1.11 4.88
N ILE A 244 -11.95 2.08 5.02
CA ILE A 244 -12.95 2.06 6.11
C ILE A 244 -13.95 0.91 5.94
N PHE A 245 -14.33 0.59 4.71
CA PHE A 245 -15.24 -0.53 4.41
C PHE A 245 -14.62 -1.90 4.66
N LEU A 246 -13.29 -2.00 4.76
CA LEU A 246 -12.59 -3.25 5.08
C LEU A 246 -12.51 -3.53 6.58
N PHE A 247 -12.73 -2.52 7.43
CA PHE A 247 -12.68 -2.63 8.88
C PHE A 247 -14.07 -2.73 9.55
N ASN A 248 -15.14 -2.55 8.80
CA ASN A 248 -16.53 -2.74 9.22
C ASN A 248 -17.10 -4.05 8.66
#